data_515076c5d3ce03a6481053e407df20ef
#
_entry.id   515076c5d3ce03a6481053e407df20ef
#
_cell.length_a   1.000
_cell.length_b   1.000
_cell.length_c   1.000
_cell.angle_alpha   90.00
_cell.angle_beta   90.00
_cell.angle_gamma   90.00
#
_symmetry.space_group_name_H-M   'P 1'
#
loop_
_entity.id
_entity.type
_entity.pdbx_description
1 polymer ?
#
loop_
_entity_poly.entity_id
_entity_poly.type
_entity_poly.pdbx_seq_one_letter_code
_entity_poly.pdbx_strand_id
1 'polypeptide(L)'
;MILTPATIAIYWIYGEGRIRLLRSARRALAVNARRRGGPAVVEMHTLGDIMKHVAGIVLCLLLSACASQPPAPIQDPVRPSLYDDSLFAPPSKPISVDDIFALSPAMREFLDNDIARREMTIGKIHALVDTLYDKGKQKFSYDANETNNAAGVFAVHSGNCLSYTIMTAAFAKQMNLPVQFHVATFGEVWDRNHDIDFRIGHVNLTLGAPYLQGHEYAQLVDFTALSDLHGELLDDIGEDVIVSMYFNNRAAEAMAQGNLDDAYWWAKAATQSSVSFLAAYNTLGVIYLHHKDAVQAERVFARVLEREPENTLAMSNEVVALNALGRTSDAQAITARLAQIQPNPPFYYFNLGVKAMQEGDYKTAKMEFTREVNRASYNHQFHFWLALADYRLGEMDETRRQLTYAMENSPNDQQHDLYAAKLSALRQKHLNAD
;
A
#
# COMPACT_ATOMS: atom_id res chain seq x y z
N MET A 1 30.45 11.88 -8.89
CA MET A 1 29.46 11.13 -8.13
C MET A 1 28.64 12.17 -7.38
N ILE A 2 27.55 12.63 -7.98
CA ILE A 2 26.69 13.67 -7.39
C ILE A 2 25.71 12.90 -6.51
N LEU A 3 25.90 13.00 -5.19
CA LEU A 3 24.90 12.56 -4.23
C LEU A 3 23.69 13.47 -4.44
N THR A 4 22.65 12.95 -5.09
CA THR A 4 21.32 13.55 -4.98
C THR A 4 20.96 13.63 -3.50
N PRO A 5 20.29 14.70 -3.02
CA PRO A 5 19.79 14.71 -1.66
C PRO A 5 19.01 13.42 -1.44
N ALA A 6 19.31 12.72 -0.34
CA ALA A 6 18.69 11.43 -0.05
C ALA A 6 17.18 11.62 0.06
N THR A 7 16.47 11.14 -0.93
CA THR A 7 15.02 11.20 -0.98
C THR A 7 14.46 10.16 0.00
N ILE A 8 13.61 10.60 0.89
CA ILE A 8 12.98 9.75 1.90
C ILE A 8 11.75 9.09 1.28
N ALA A 9 11.63 7.78 1.40
CA ALA A 9 10.56 7.04 0.75
C ALA A 9 9.58 6.41 1.75
N ILE A 10 8.28 6.53 1.49
CA ILE A 10 7.17 6.07 2.33
C ILE A 10 6.23 5.18 1.51
N TYR A 11 5.61 4.20 2.15
CA TYR A 11 4.55 3.41 1.54
C TYR A 11 3.20 4.13 1.68
N TRP A 12 2.59 4.44 0.54
CA TRP A 12 1.27 5.05 0.46
C TRP A 12 0.33 4.13 -0.30
N ILE A 13 -0.92 4.06 0.11
CA ILE A 13 -1.90 3.25 -0.60
C ILE A 13 -2.87 4.16 -1.31
N TYR A 14 -2.74 4.22 -2.63
CA TYR A 14 -3.75 4.81 -3.48
C TYR A 14 -3.75 4.19 -4.88
N GLY A 15 -4.85 4.37 -5.61
CA GLY A 15 -4.97 3.98 -7.00
C GLY A 15 -5.77 5.07 -7.75
N GLU A 16 -5.66 5.16 -9.05
CA GLU A 16 -6.30 6.20 -9.85
C GLU A 16 -7.72 5.82 -10.31
N GLY A 17 -8.63 6.76 -10.26
CA GLY A 17 -10.06 6.67 -10.21
C GLY A 17 -10.88 6.31 -11.45
N ARG A 18 -11.37 5.08 -11.58
CA ARG A 18 -12.68 4.73 -12.13
C ARG A 18 -13.19 3.44 -11.51
N ILE A 19 -14.40 3.46 -10.96
CA ILE A 19 -15.04 2.28 -10.39
C ILE A 19 -15.33 1.26 -11.50
N ARG A 20 -14.70 0.08 -11.44
CA ARG A 20 -15.04 -1.08 -12.27
C ARG A 20 -15.68 -2.17 -11.43
N LEU A 21 -16.85 -2.59 -11.83
CA LEU A 21 -17.48 -3.80 -11.34
C LEU A 21 -17.05 -4.95 -12.25
N LEU A 22 -16.13 -5.79 -11.78
CA LEU A 22 -15.77 -7.01 -12.49
C LEU A 22 -16.80 -8.08 -12.18
N ARG A 23 -17.65 -8.41 -13.15
CA ARG A 23 -18.54 -9.58 -13.08
C ARG A 23 -17.73 -10.83 -13.42
N SER A 24 -17.56 -11.69 -12.41
CA SER A 24 -17.09 -13.08 -12.45
C SER A 24 -15.83 -13.38 -13.28
N ALA A 25 -14.72 -13.61 -12.60
CA ALA A 25 -13.60 -14.37 -13.14
C ALA A 25 -13.95 -15.86 -13.21
N ARG A 26 -14.60 -16.29 -14.28
CA ARG A 26 -14.66 -17.72 -14.65
C ARG A 26 -13.30 -18.12 -15.21
N ARG A 27 -12.49 -18.80 -14.43
CA ARG A 27 -11.35 -19.67 -14.76
C ARG A 27 -10.12 -19.37 -13.92
N ALA A 28 -9.97 -20.05 -12.82
CA ALA A 28 -8.66 -20.50 -12.34
C ALA A 28 -8.76 -21.27 -10.99
N LEU A 29 -9.49 -22.36 -10.91
CA LEU A 29 -9.33 -23.32 -9.80
C LEU A 29 -9.79 -24.73 -10.22
N ALA A 30 -9.15 -25.29 -11.23
CA ALA A 30 -9.33 -26.69 -11.63
C ALA A 30 -7.99 -27.35 -11.96
N VAL A 31 -7.03 -27.33 -11.04
CA VAL A 31 -5.88 -28.27 -11.04
C VAL A 31 -5.34 -28.35 -9.60
N ASN A 32 -5.81 -29.30 -8.81
CA ASN A 32 -5.02 -30.06 -7.82
C ASN A 32 -5.87 -30.95 -6.90
N ALA A 33 -6.65 -31.83 -7.50
CA ALA A 33 -7.28 -32.92 -6.75
C ALA A 33 -7.12 -34.24 -7.52
N ARG A 34 -5.90 -34.75 -7.61
CA ARG A 34 -5.63 -36.18 -7.91
C ARG A 34 -4.21 -36.50 -7.53
N ARG A 35 -4.04 -37.12 -6.35
CA ARG A 35 -3.11 -38.21 -6.06
C ARG A 35 -2.94 -38.37 -4.55
N ARG A 36 -3.58 -39.44 -4.04
CA ARG A 36 -2.96 -40.45 -3.17
C ARG A 36 -4.06 -41.28 -2.48
N GLY A 37 -4.39 -42.39 -3.05
CA GLY A 37 -5.06 -43.46 -2.39
C GLY A 37 -4.21 -44.73 -2.58
N GLY A 38 -3.72 -45.30 -1.48
CA GLY A 38 -3.12 -46.63 -1.41
C GLY A 38 -3.30 -47.17 0.00
N PRO A 39 -3.75 -48.42 0.19
CA PRO A 39 -4.11 -48.95 1.51
C PRO A 39 -2.84 -49.36 2.29
N ALA A 40 -2.79 -48.98 3.56
CA ALA A 40 -1.80 -49.44 4.51
C ALA A 40 -2.26 -50.79 5.11
N VAL A 41 -1.40 -51.79 4.95
CA VAL A 41 -1.52 -53.09 5.62
C VAL A 41 -0.98 -52.96 7.04
N VAL A 42 -1.81 -53.27 8.03
CA VAL A 42 -1.41 -53.31 9.44
C VAL A 42 -1.00 -54.73 9.79
N GLU A 43 0.30 -54.95 10.05
CA GLU A 43 0.80 -56.18 10.65
C GLU A 43 0.66 -56.13 12.17
N MET A 44 0.04 -57.19 12.71
CA MET A 44 -0.17 -57.41 14.15
C MET A 44 1.06 -58.10 14.77
N HIS A 45 1.85 -57.39 15.57
CA HIS A 45 2.89 -57.97 16.41
C HIS A 45 2.37 -58.36 17.79
N THR A 46 2.79 -59.55 18.25
CA THR A 46 2.24 -60.27 19.39
C THR A 46 2.69 -59.68 20.76
N LEU A 47 1.78 -59.90 21.75
CA LEU A 47 1.79 -59.36 23.11
C LEU A 47 3.08 -59.67 23.95
N GLY A 48 3.99 -60.52 23.48
CA GLY A 48 5.18 -60.97 24.20
C GLY A 48 6.34 -59.96 24.22
N ASP A 49 6.44 -59.08 23.23
CA ASP A 49 7.57 -58.14 23.11
C ASP A 49 7.32 -56.84 23.85
N ILE A 50 6.09 -56.49 24.16
CA ILE A 50 5.72 -55.26 24.87
C ILE A 50 6.17 -55.28 26.35
N MET A 51 6.20 -56.46 27.00
CA MET A 51 6.59 -56.56 28.42
C MET A 51 8.10 -56.39 28.65
N LYS A 52 8.94 -56.72 27.68
CA LYS A 52 10.40 -56.56 27.80
C LYS A 52 10.84 -55.09 27.64
N HIS A 53 10.12 -54.34 26.87
CA HIS A 53 10.43 -52.91 26.65
C HIS A 53 9.92 -51.99 27.78
N VAL A 54 8.83 -52.38 28.46
CA VAL A 54 8.28 -51.64 29.61
C VAL A 54 9.23 -51.71 30.83
N ALA A 55 9.83 -52.91 31.08
CA ALA A 55 10.79 -53.04 32.19
C ALA A 55 12.08 -52.24 31.99
N GLY A 56 12.56 -52.07 30.73
CA GLY A 56 13.69 -51.24 30.39
C GLY A 56 13.46 -49.74 30.57
N ILE A 57 12.27 -49.29 30.24
CA ILE A 57 11.89 -47.84 30.32
C ILE A 57 11.71 -47.40 31.77
N VAL A 58 11.18 -48.23 32.65
CA VAL A 58 11.03 -47.92 34.07
C VAL A 58 12.36 -47.80 34.79
N LEU A 59 13.37 -48.62 34.40
CA LEU A 59 14.70 -48.53 35.00
C LEU A 59 15.49 -47.30 34.54
N CYS A 60 15.25 -46.82 33.32
CA CYS A 60 15.86 -45.55 32.82
C CYS A 60 15.25 -44.31 33.44
N LEU A 61 13.99 -44.34 33.86
CA LEU A 61 13.32 -43.20 34.50
C LEU A 61 13.71 -42.99 35.95
N LEU A 62 14.30 -43.99 36.63
CA LEU A 62 14.74 -43.87 38.00
C LEU A 62 16.17 -43.36 38.17
N LEU A 63 16.96 -43.22 37.09
CA LEU A 63 18.34 -42.73 37.12
C LEU A 63 18.52 -41.26 36.65
N SER A 64 17.47 -40.58 36.27
CA SER A 64 17.54 -39.19 35.79
C SER A 64 17.05 -38.14 36.80
N ALA A 65 17.02 -38.45 38.10
CA ALA A 65 16.74 -37.47 39.13
C ALA A 65 18.02 -36.74 39.61
N CYS A 66 18.91 -36.38 38.69
CA CYS A 66 19.81 -35.25 38.95
C CYS A 66 19.07 -34.00 38.62
N ALA A 67 18.68 -33.25 39.65
CA ALA A 67 18.07 -31.95 39.55
C ALA A 67 18.96 -30.99 38.75
N SER A 68 18.77 -30.97 37.42
CA SER A 68 19.12 -29.78 36.64
C SER A 68 18.12 -28.71 36.97
N GLN A 69 18.53 -27.70 37.77
CA GLN A 69 17.80 -26.47 37.85
C GLN A 69 17.45 -26.02 36.42
N PRO A 70 16.19 -25.68 36.10
CA PRO A 70 15.90 -25.06 34.82
C PRO A 70 16.83 -23.86 34.66
N PRO A 71 17.48 -23.68 33.51
CA PRO A 71 18.26 -22.48 33.27
C PRO A 71 17.35 -21.29 33.61
N ALA A 72 17.89 -20.32 34.35
CA ALA A 72 17.19 -19.08 34.61
C ALA A 72 16.65 -18.56 33.27
N PRO A 73 15.39 -18.08 33.21
CA PRO A 73 14.87 -17.55 31.97
C PRO A 73 15.88 -16.52 31.47
N ILE A 74 16.42 -16.77 30.28
CA ILE A 74 17.24 -15.79 29.58
C ILE A 74 16.29 -14.59 29.45
N GLN A 75 16.51 -13.57 30.29
CA GLN A 75 15.84 -12.30 30.10
C GLN A 75 16.31 -11.83 28.73
N ASP A 76 15.44 -11.93 27.72
CA ASP A 76 15.69 -11.27 26.45
C ASP A 76 16.12 -9.85 26.78
N PRO A 77 17.25 -9.36 26.26
CA PRO A 77 17.68 -8.00 26.50
C PRO A 77 16.49 -7.10 26.19
N VAL A 78 16.07 -6.30 27.16
CA VAL A 78 14.94 -5.38 26.99
C VAL A 78 15.23 -4.57 25.74
N ARG A 79 14.56 -4.92 24.63
CA ARG A 79 14.74 -4.22 23.37
C ARG A 79 14.30 -2.78 23.59
N PRO A 80 15.12 -1.78 23.23
CA PRO A 80 14.71 -0.38 23.36
C PRO A 80 13.36 -0.17 22.65
N SER A 81 12.49 0.63 23.26
CA SER A 81 11.21 1.00 22.66
C SER A 81 11.43 1.64 21.29
N LEU A 82 10.57 1.28 20.32
CA LEU A 82 10.51 1.97 19.03
C LEU A 82 9.77 3.30 19.13
N TYR A 83 9.14 3.58 20.26
CA TYR A 83 8.33 4.78 20.49
C TYR A 83 8.99 5.67 21.53
N ASP A 84 9.01 6.97 21.26
CA ASP A 84 9.37 8.01 22.21
C ASP A 84 8.30 9.11 22.18
N ASP A 85 7.26 8.90 22.99
CA ASP A 85 6.10 9.81 23.06
C ASP A 85 6.49 11.19 23.57
N SER A 86 7.63 11.31 24.27
CA SER A 86 8.07 12.58 24.86
C SER A 86 8.56 13.61 23.83
N LEU A 87 8.86 13.16 22.62
CA LEU A 87 9.33 13.99 21.52
C LEU A 87 8.20 14.73 20.79
N PHE A 88 6.95 14.30 20.98
CA PHE A 88 5.82 14.78 20.18
C PHE A 88 4.71 15.31 21.09
N ALA A 89 4.06 16.40 20.68
CA ALA A 89 2.87 16.88 21.35
C ALA A 89 1.73 15.85 21.24
N PRO A 90 0.75 15.85 22.19
CA PRO A 90 -0.41 14.98 22.08
C PRO A 90 -1.15 15.14 20.74
N PRO A 91 -1.81 14.08 20.23
CA PRO A 91 -2.50 14.13 18.95
C PRO A 91 -3.62 15.18 18.98
N SER A 92 -3.78 15.91 17.87
CA SER A 92 -4.81 16.96 17.75
C SER A 92 -6.24 16.42 17.82
N LYS A 93 -6.42 15.15 17.48
CA LYS A 93 -7.70 14.42 17.51
C LYS A 93 -7.51 13.02 18.08
N PRO A 94 -8.53 12.47 18.77
CA PRO A 94 -8.49 11.06 19.18
C PRO A 94 -8.28 10.14 17.97
N ILE A 95 -7.45 9.12 18.16
CA ILE A 95 -7.20 8.07 17.18
C ILE A 95 -7.92 6.81 17.65
N SER A 96 -8.92 6.35 16.87
CA SER A 96 -9.76 5.21 17.23
C SER A 96 -9.89 4.26 16.04
N VAL A 97 -9.71 2.97 16.30
CA VAL A 97 -9.96 1.91 15.31
C VAL A 97 -11.45 1.80 15.00
N ASP A 98 -12.31 2.00 16.02
CA ASP A 98 -13.76 1.88 15.89
C ASP A 98 -14.36 2.90 14.90
N ASP A 99 -13.73 4.07 14.78
CA ASP A 99 -14.20 5.13 13.88
C ASP A 99 -13.99 4.81 12.39
N ILE A 100 -13.09 3.89 12.07
CA ILE A 100 -12.71 3.60 10.67
C ILE A 100 -13.89 3.06 9.88
N PHE A 101 -14.60 2.07 10.44
CA PHE A 101 -15.76 1.42 9.82
C PHE A 101 -17.11 1.88 10.38
N ALA A 102 -17.12 2.92 11.23
CA ALA A 102 -18.37 3.42 11.82
C ALA A 102 -19.31 4.02 10.76
N LEU A 103 -20.59 3.62 10.79
CA LEU A 103 -21.59 4.22 9.96
C LEU A 103 -22.11 5.52 10.61
N SER A 104 -22.12 6.60 9.84
CA SER A 104 -22.82 7.82 10.23
C SER A 104 -24.35 7.62 10.22
N PRO A 105 -25.13 8.51 10.89
CA PRO A 105 -26.60 8.47 10.77
C PRO A 105 -27.09 8.50 9.33
N ALA A 106 -26.50 9.33 8.46
CA ALA A 106 -26.83 9.42 7.04
C ALA A 106 -26.56 8.10 6.30
N MET A 107 -25.47 7.40 6.61
CA MET A 107 -25.18 6.09 6.05
C MET A 107 -26.22 5.03 6.46
N ARG A 108 -26.66 5.05 7.72
CA ARG A 108 -27.74 4.14 8.19
C ARG A 108 -29.05 4.42 7.48
N GLU A 109 -29.41 5.68 7.35
CA GLU A 109 -30.61 6.08 6.61
C GLU A 109 -30.52 5.65 5.14
N PHE A 110 -29.39 5.81 4.48
CA PHE A 110 -29.15 5.35 3.11
C PHE A 110 -29.25 3.82 3.01
N LEU A 111 -28.69 3.09 3.98
CA LEU A 111 -28.80 1.65 4.03
C LEU A 111 -30.27 1.19 4.10
N ASP A 112 -31.06 1.78 5.00
CA ASP A 112 -32.46 1.40 5.26
C ASP A 112 -33.38 1.82 4.11
N ASN A 113 -33.18 2.99 3.52
CA ASN A 113 -34.08 3.57 2.53
C ASN A 113 -33.73 3.21 1.09
N ASP A 114 -32.46 3.08 0.73
CA ASP A 114 -32.01 2.87 -0.64
C ASP A 114 -31.51 1.46 -0.90
N ILE A 115 -30.65 0.91 -0.04
CA ILE A 115 -30.06 -0.42 -0.26
C ILE A 115 -31.06 -1.51 0.10
N ALA A 116 -31.69 -1.46 1.28
CA ALA A 116 -32.59 -2.50 1.76
C ALA A 116 -33.79 -2.70 0.84
N ARG A 117 -34.29 -1.64 0.22
CA ARG A 117 -35.41 -1.74 -0.76
C ARG A 117 -35.05 -2.57 -1.99
N ARG A 118 -33.79 -2.57 -2.42
CA ARG A 118 -33.31 -3.31 -3.59
C ARG A 118 -32.89 -4.74 -3.24
N GLU A 119 -32.52 -5.00 -1.98
CA GLU A 119 -32.03 -6.31 -1.51
C GLU A 119 -32.98 -7.44 -1.86
N MET A 120 -34.27 -7.25 -1.63
CA MET A 120 -35.30 -8.28 -1.91
C MET A 120 -35.43 -8.62 -3.40
N THR A 121 -35.03 -7.73 -4.29
CA THR A 121 -35.19 -7.90 -5.74
C THR A 121 -33.95 -8.43 -6.42
N ILE A 122 -32.76 -7.99 -6.00
CA ILE A 122 -31.49 -8.29 -6.69
C ILE A 122 -30.42 -8.93 -5.78
N GLY A 123 -30.77 -9.20 -4.51
CA GLY A 123 -29.85 -9.77 -3.51
C GLY A 123 -28.90 -8.75 -2.89
N LYS A 124 -28.34 -9.11 -1.73
CA LYS A 124 -27.57 -8.19 -0.87
C LYS A 124 -26.38 -7.53 -1.57
N ILE A 125 -25.54 -8.33 -2.24
CA ILE A 125 -24.30 -7.83 -2.86
C ILE A 125 -24.62 -6.84 -3.98
N HIS A 126 -25.51 -7.20 -4.91
CA HIS A 126 -25.92 -6.30 -6.00
C HIS A 126 -26.64 -5.08 -5.46
N ALA A 127 -27.51 -5.21 -4.44
CA ALA A 127 -28.17 -4.08 -3.82
C ALA A 127 -27.17 -3.08 -3.24
N LEU A 128 -26.14 -3.56 -2.53
CA LEU A 128 -25.09 -2.70 -1.99
C LEU A 128 -24.31 -2.01 -3.11
N VAL A 129 -23.72 -2.81 -4.01
CA VAL A 129 -22.78 -2.29 -5.01
C VAL A 129 -23.48 -1.39 -6.04
N ASP A 130 -24.63 -1.84 -6.59
CA ASP A 130 -25.35 -1.08 -7.60
C ASP A 130 -25.99 0.19 -7.02
N THR A 131 -26.39 0.20 -5.72
CA THR A 131 -26.96 1.40 -5.10
C THR A 131 -25.90 2.40 -4.71
N LEU A 132 -24.80 1.92 -4.12
CA LEU A 132 -23.71 2.77 -3.64
C LEU A 132 -22.96 3.44 -4.81
N TYR A 133 -22.78 2.73 -5.94
CA TYR A 133 -21.99 3.19 -7.08
C TYR A 133 -22.83 3.48 -8.34
N ASP A 134 -24.13 3.71 -8.19
CA ASP A 134 -24.99 4.17 -9.29
C ASP A 134 -24.63 5.61 -9.68
N LYS A 135 -24.00 5.76 -10.84
CA LYS A 135 -23.54 7.06 -11.37
C LYS A 135 -24.66 8.11 -11.51
N GLY A 136 -25.91 7.68 -11.51
CA GLY A 136 -27.07 8.57 -11.58
C GLY A 136 -27.46 9.18 -10.23
N LYS A 137 -27.06 8.57 -9.12
CA LYS A 137 -27.49 8.96 -7.77
C LYS A 137 -26.34 9.50 -6.91
N GLN A 138 -25.17 8.89 -6.98
CA GLN A 138 -24.00 9.24 -6.19
C GLN A 138 -22.84 9.55 -7.12
N LYS A 139 -22.32 10.77 -7.07
CA LYS A 139 -21.11 11.16 -7.80
C LYS A 139 -19.94 11.14 -6.85
N PHE A 140 -19.28 9.99 -6.79
CA PHE A 140 -18.02 9.87 -6.06
C PHE A 140 -16.87 10.32 -6.98
N SER A 141 -16.04 11.24 -6.49
CA SER A 141 -14.78 11.64 -7.12
C SER A 141 -13.62 10.90 -6.49
N TYR A 142 -12.61 10.60 -7.30
CA TYR A 142 -11.41 9.98 -6.81
C TYR A 142 -10.37 11.05 -6.44
N ASP A 143 -9.84 11.01 -5.22
CA ASP A 143 -8.69 11.80 -4.79
C ASP A 143 -7.66 10.89 -4.13
N ALA A 144 -6.55 10.70 -4.83
CA ALA A 144 -5.45 9.87 -4.37
C ALA A 144 -4.84 10.34 -3.04
N ASN A 145 -4.89 11.65 -2.78
CA ASN A 145 -4.21 12.30 -1.66
C ASN A 145 -5.07 12.39 -0.40
N GLU A 146 -6.31 11.88 -0.44
CA GLU A 146 -7.23 12.01 0.68
C GLU A 146 -7.69 10.63 1.15
N THR A 147 -7.28 10.24 2.38
CA THR A 147 -7.73 9.01 3.03
C THR A 147 -8.77 9.34 4.09
N ASN A 148 -10.01 8.94 3.81
CA ASN A 148 -11.15 9.13 4.67
C ASN A 148 -11.62 7.79 5.28
N ASN A 149 -12.18 7.84 6.51
CA ASN A 149 -12.93 6.72 7.08
C ASN A 149 -14.29 6.56 6.37
N ALA A 150 -15.04 5.52 6.69
CA ALA A 150 -16.32 5.23 6.04
C ALA A 150 -17.29 6.41 6.05
N ALA A 151 -17.49 7.06 7.20
CA ALA A 151 -18.37 8.19 7.36
C ALA A 151 -17.88 9.43 6.60
N GLY A 152 -16.57 9.66 6.59
CA GLY A 152 -15.93 10.78 5.88
C GLY A 152 -16.13 10.67 4.38
N VAL A 153 -15.78 9.53 3.77
CA VAL A 153 -15.99 9.30 2.33
C VAL A 153 -17.45 9.49 1.93
N PHE A 154 -18.36 8.94 2.72
CA PHE A 154 -19.79 9.07 2.44
C PHE A 154 -20.28 10.52 2.51
N ALA A 155 -19.72 11.32 3.42
CA ALA A 155 -20.11 12.73 3.59
C ALA A 155 -19.55 13.64 2.49
N VAL A 156 -18.28 13.45 2.09
CA VAL A 156 -17.61 14.34 1.12
C VAL A 156 -17.70 13.83 -0.32
N HIS A 157 -18.09 12.56 -0.51
CA HIS A 157 -18.14 11.89 -1.82
C HIS A 157 -16.78 11.88 -2.55
N SER A 158 -15.68 11.88 -1.80
CA SER A 158 -14.32 11.88 -2.32
C SER A 158 -13.40 11.02 -1.45
N GLY A 159 -12.40 10.39 -2.08
CA GLY A 159 -11.38 9.58 -1.40
C GLY A 159 -10.63 8.66 -2.35
N ASN A 160 -9.63 7.98 -1.82
CA ASN A 160 -8.81 6.99 -2.54
C ASN A 160 -9.40 5.57 -2.48
N CYS A 161 -8.73 4.59 -3.11
CA CYS A 161 -9.17 3.19 -3.13
C CYS A 161 -9.38 2.61 -1.72
N LEU A 162 -8.48 2.92 -0.78
CA LEU A 162 -8.58 2.46 0.60
C LEU A 162 -9.83 3.02 1.29
N SER A 163 -10.13 4.29 1.07
CA SER A 163 -11.33 4.96 1.59
C SER A 163 -12.61 4.31 1.09
N TYR A 164 -12.69 4.01 -0.21
CA TYR A 164 -13.84 3.31 -0.80
C TYR A 164 -13.96 1.87 -0.34
N THR A 165 -12.83 1.17 -0.20
CA THR A 165 -12.76 -0.19 0.36
C THR A 165 -13.31 -0.21 1.78
N ILE A 166 -12.89 0.74 2.63
CA ILE A 166 -13.37 0.89 4.01
C ILE A 166 -14.87 1.19 4.05
N MET A 167 -15.36 2.13 3.24
CA MET A 167 -16.78 2.49 3.19
C MET A 167 -17.64 1.31 2.74
N THR A 168 -17.23 0.60 1.68
CA THR A 168 -17.95 -0.58 1.18
C THR A 168 -17.99 -1.68 2.22
N ALA A 169 -16.85 -1.95 2.89
CA ALA A 169 -16.76 -2.93 3.96
C ALA A 169 -17.64 -2.55 5.17
N ALA A 170 -17.74 -1.26 5.51
CA ALA A 170 -18.60 -0.79 6.60
C ALA A 170 -20.08 -1.11 6.35
N PHE A 171 -20.59 -0.82 5.14
CA PHE A 171 -21.93 -1.21 4.74
C PHE A 171 -22.12 -2.72 4.71
N ALA A 172 -21.17 -3.45 4.10
CA ALA A 172 -21.23 -4.90 3.99
C ALA A 172 -21.31 -5.59 5.37
N LYS A 173 -20.49 -5.13 6.33
CA LYS A 173 -20.51 -5.62 7.72
C LYS A 173 -21.86 -5.37 8.39
N GLN A 174 -22.46 -4.19 8.22
CA GLN A 174 -23.78 -3.89 8.75
C GLN A 174 -24.87 -4.78 8.14
N MET A 175 -24.70 -5.18 6.87
CA MET A 175 -25.62 -6.13 6.17
C MET A 175 -25.33 -7.59 6.48
N ASN A 176 -24.36 -7.91 7.36
CA ASN A 176 -23.86 -9.26 7.63
C ASN A 176 -23.40 -10.00 6.35
N LEU A 177 -22.74 -9.27 5.45
CA LEU A 177 -22.05 -9.85 4.29
C LEU A 177 -20.62 -10.21 4.68
N PRO A 178 -20.10 -11.39 4.31
CA PRO A 178 -18.69 -11.69 4.40
C PRO A 178 -17.88 -10.71 3.57
N VAL A 179 -16.74 -10.25 4.13
CA VAL A 179 -15.79 -9.34 3.47
C VAL A 179 -14.41 -9.99 3.53
N GLN A 180 -13.76 -10.13 2.38
CA GLN A 180 -12.35 -10.50 2.27
C GLN A 180 -11.61 -9.34 1.63
N PHE A 181 -10.57 -8.85 2.30
CA PHE A 181 -9.71 -7.79 1.77
C PHE A 181 -8.52 -8.38 1.02
N HIS A 182 -8.08 -7.66 -0.01
CA HIS A 182 -6.92 -8.05 -0.81
C HIS A 182 -6.01 -6.84 -1.03
N VAL A 183 -4.72 -7.12 -1.12
CA VAL A 183 -3.74 -6.22 -1.72
C VAL A 183 -3.48 -6.71 -3.14
N ALA A 184 -3.57 -5.82 -4.12
CA ALA A 184 -3.19 -6.14 -5.49
C ALA A 184 -1.70 -5.87 -5.68
N THR A 185 -0.97 -6.93 -6.03
CA THR A 185 0.46 -6.84 -6.35
C THR A 185 0.62 -6.74 -7.85
N PHE A 186 0.90 -5.56 -8.32
CA PHE A 186 1.42 -5.25 -9.65
C PHE A 186 2.77 -4.57 -9.44
N GLY A 187 3.60 -4.48 -10.43
CA GLY A 187 4.95 -3.92 -10.27
C GLY A 187 5.03 -2.69 -9.34
N GLU A 188 6.21 -2.28 -8.99
CA GLU A 188 6.38 -1.14 -8.08
C GLU A 188 5.83 0.15 -8.71
N VAL A 189 4.81 0.72 -8.09
CA VAL A 189 4.22 2.02 -8.46
C VAL A 189 4.73 3.07 -7.47
N TRP A 190 5.24 4.17 -8.00
CA TRP A 190 5.83 5.23 -7.21
C TRP A 190 5.28 6.60 -7.61
N ASP A 191 5.10 7.45 -6.62
CA ASP A 191 4.83 8.88 -6.79
C ASP A 191 5.77 9.70 -5.92
N ARG A 192 5.88 11.01 -6.19
CA ARG A 192 6.72 11.93 -5.44
C ARG A 192 5.95 13.20 -5.11
N ASN A 193 5.95 13.54 -3.82
CA ASN A 193 5.46 14.81 -3.34
C ASN A 193 6.59 15.53 -2.57
N HIS A 194 7.05 16.66 -3.11
CA HIS A 194 8.23 17.39 -2.63
C HIS A 194 9.49 16.50 -2.61
N ASP A 195 10.05 16.24 -1.44
CA ASP A 195 11.25 15.43 -1.20
C ASP A 195 10.94 14.01 -0.68
N ILE A 196 9.66 13.62 -0.71
CA ILE A 196 9.20 12.32 -0.22
C ILE A 196 8.75 11.47 -1.40
N ASP A 197 9.35 10.29 -1.56
CA ASP A 197 8.90 9.27 -2.50
C ASP A 197 7.88 8.34 -1.83
N PHE A 198 6.75 8.15 -2.49
CA PHE A 198 5.67 7.28 -2.03
C PHE A 198 5.62 6.03 -2.88
N ARG A 199 5.76 4.86 -2.25
CA ARG A 199 5.42 3.60 -2.90
C ARG A 199 3.92 3.40 -2.80
N ILE A 200 3.28 3.25 -3.95
CA ILE A 200 1.84 3.12 -4.07
C ILE A 200 1.46 1.64 -4.05
N GLY A 201 0.50 1.28 -3.18
CA GLY A 201 -0.18 -0.01 -3.19
C GLY A 201 -1.64 0.16 -3.59
N HIS A 202 -2.27 -0.93 -4.02
CA HIS A 202 -3.68 -0.96 -4.34
C HIS A 202 -4.39 -1.99 -3.49
N VAL A 203 -5.58 -1.65 -2.99
CA VAL A 203 -6.44 -2.53 -2.20
C VAL A 203 -7.82 -2.60 -2.80
N ASN A 204 -8.41 -3.80 -2.69
CA ASN A 204 -9.79 -4.06 -3.07
C ASN A 204 -10.43 -5.04 -2.09
N LEU A 205 -11.67 -5.43 -2.31
CA LEU A 205 -12.36 -6.38 -1.46
C LEU A 205 -13.26 -7.31 -2.26
N THR A 206 -13.45 -8.52 -1.74
CA THR A 206 -14.47 -9.45 -2.21
C THR A 206 -15.62 -9.49 -1.21
N LEU A 207 -16.85 -9.33 -1.72
CA LEU A 207 -18.09 -9.46 -0.96
C LEU A 207 -18.68 -10.83 -1.18
N GLY A 208 -19.12 -11.48 -0.08
CA GLY A 208 -19.74 -12.81 -0.12
C GLY A 208 -18.73 -13.94 0.06
N ALA A 209 -19.22 -15.17 -0.01
CA ALA A 209 -18.41 -16.37 0.12
C ALA A 209 -18.36 -17.12 -1.23
N PRO A 210 -17.19 -17.66 -1.62
CA PRO A 210 -16.99 -18.22 -2.95
C PRO A 210 -17.84 -19.47 -3.28
N TYR A 211 -18.37 -20.16 -2.29
CA TYR A 211 -19.17 -21.38 -2.51
C TYR A 211 -20.24 -21.59 -1.44
N LEU A 212 -21.47 -21.16 -1.70
CA LEU A 212 -22.64 -21.65 -0.99
C LEU A 212 -23.60 -22.31 -1.99
N GLN A 213 -23.85 -23.60 -1.84
CA GLN A 213 -24.83 -24.40 -2.60
C GLN A 213 -24.63 -24.44 -4.13
N GLY A 214 -23.39 -24.43 -4.62
CA GLY A 214 -23.10 -24.61 -6.05
C GLY A 214 -23.25 -23.36 -6.91
N HIS A 215 -23.49 -22.19 -6.33
CA HIS A 215 -23.50 -20.90 -6.99
C HIS A 215 -22.37 -20.01 -6.44
N GLU A 216 -21.67 -19.30 -7.33
CA GLU A 216 -20.71 -18.27 -6.93
C GLU A 216 -21.48 -17.03 -6.46
N TYR A 217 -21.45 -16.76 -5.15
CA TYR A 217 -22.03 -15.56 -4.54
C TYR A 217 -20.96 -14.56 -4.07
N ALA A 218 -19.79 -14.58 -4.70
CA ALA A 218 -18.72 -13.65 -4.39
C ALA A 218 -18.55 -12.64 -5.51
N GLN A 219 -18.41 -11.37 -5.16
CA GLN A 219 -18.15 -10.27 -6.09
C GLN A 219 -16.92 -9.50 -5.66
N LEU A 220 -15.91 -9.41 -6.53
CA LEU A 220 -14.78 -8.50 -6.37
C LEU A 220 -15.26 -7.08 -6.66
N VAL A 221 -14.98 -6.16 -5.72
CA VAL A 221 -15.22 -4.72 -5.85
C VAL A 221 -13.89 -4.03 -5.86
N ASP A 222 -13.57 -3.40 -6.97
CA ASP A 222 -12.32 -2.71 -7.22
C ASP A 222 -12.57 -1.26 -7.63
N PHE A 223 -11.75 -0.35 -7.08
CA PHE A 223 -11.86 1.09 -7.26
C PHE A 223 -10.70 1.67 -8.10
N THR A 224 -10.03 0.83 -8.87
CA THR A 224 -8.91 1.21 -9.72
C THR A 224 -9.38 1.78 -11.06
N ALA A 225 -8.72 2.86 -11.51
CA ALA A 225 -8.82 3.36 -12.88
C ALA A 225 -7.77 2.78 -13.82
N LEU A 226 -6.75 2.13 -13.32
CA LEU A 226 -5.65 1.62 -14.12
C LEU A 226 -6.16 0.50 -15.04
N SER A 227 -6.52 0.90 -16.26
CA SER A 227 -7.16 0.04 -17.28
C SER A 227 -6.25 -1.08 -17.78
N ASP A 228 -4.97 -1.09 -17.42
CA ASP A 228 -3.92 -1.93 -17.99
C ASP A 228 -3.33 -2.95 -17.01
N LEU A 229 -3.88 -3.07 -15.80
CA LEU A 229 -3.42 -4.05 -14.83
C LEU A 229 -4.00 -5.44 -15.14
N HIS A 230 -3.55 -6.02 -16.25
CA HIS A 230 -3.87 -7.40 -16.62
C HIS A 230 -2.88 -8.33 -15.94
N GLY A 231 -3.36 -9.18 -15.03
CA GLY A 231 -2.56 -10.19 -14.33
C GLY A 231 -2.19 -9.85 -12.90
N GLU A 232 -3.01 -9.09 -12.21
CA GLU A 232 -2.87 -8.81 -10.78
C GLU A 232 -2.88 -10.12 -9.97
N LEU A 233 -1.88 -10.28 -9.13
CA LEU A 233 -1.94 -11.24 -8.04
C LEU A 233 -2.63 -10.57 -6.87
N LEU A 234 -3.69 -11.18 -6.38
CA LEU A 234 -4.40 -10.74 -5.19
C LEU A 234 -3.92 -11.57 -4.00
N ASP A 235 -3.33 -10.90 -3.02
CA ASP A 235 -2.95 -11.50 -1.76
C ASP A 235 -4.00 -11.14 -0.70
N ASP A 236 -4.52 -12.16 -0.02
CA ASP A 236 -5.49 -11.98 1.06
C ASP A 236 -4.83 -11.30 2.25
N ILE A 237 -5.47 -10.26 2.77
CA ILE A 237 -5.02 -9.53 3.96
C ILE A 237 -6.11 -9.47 5.02
N GLY A 238 -5.69 -9.34 6.28
CA GLY A 238 -6.58 -9.15 7.42
C GLY A 238 -7.08 -7.70 7.52
N GLU A 239 -8.17 -7.54 8.26
CA GLU A 239 -8.70 -6.21 8.58
C GLU A 239 -7.71 -5.37 9.39
N ASP A 240 -6.90 -6.00 10.24
CA ASP A 240 -5.83 -5.35 10.98
C ASP A 240 -4.82 -4.65 10.06
N VAL A 241 -4.55 -5.25 8.88
CA VAL A 241 -3.69 -4.65 7.86
C VAL A 241 -4.38 -3.43 7.22
N ILE A 242 -5.68 -3.51 6.89
CA ILE A 242 -6.45 -2.36 6.37
C ILE A 242 -6.46 -1.20 7.36
N VAL A 243 -6.68 -1.49 8.65
CA VAL A 243 -6.60 -0.49 9.73
C VAL A 243 -5.21 0.15 9.81
N SER A 244 -4.16 -0.68 9.74
CA SER A 244 -2.78 -0.20 9.72
C SER A 244 -2.49 0.67 8.50
N MET A 245 -2.96 0.30 7.31
CA MET A 245 -2.85 1.08 6.08
C MET A 245 -3.56 2.44 6.20
N TYR A 246 -4.77 2.46 6.78
CA TYR A 246 -5.51 3.70 7.01
C TYR A 246 -4.70 4.66 7.89
N PHE A 247 -4.22 4.20 9.04
CA PHE A 247 -3.43 5.03 9.94
C PHE A 247 -2.09 5.45 9.32
N ASN A 248 -1.45 4.58 8.54
CA ASN A 248 -0.23 4.90 7.82
C ASN A 248 -0.43 6.02 6.80
N ASN A 249 -1.52 5.99 6.03
CA ASN A 249 -1.85 7.06 5.10
C ASN A 249 -2.12 8.37 5.84
N ARG A 250 -2.87 8.34 6.95
CA ARG A 250 -3.09 9.52 7.79
C ARG A 250 -1.77 10.10 8.33
N ALA A 251 -0.81 9.23 8.71
CA ALA A 251 0.53 9.65 9.13
C ALA A 251 1.27 10.36 7.99
N ALA A 252 1.25 9.79 6.80
CA ALA A 252 1.89 10.36 5.62
C ALA A 252 1.27 11.71 5.20
N GLU A 253 -0.06 11.83 5.25
CA GLU A 253 -0.79 13.08 5.01
C GLU A 253 -0.41 14.18 6.01
N ALA A 254 -0.40 13.84 7.30
CA ALA A 254 -0.01 14.78 8.37
C ALA A 254 1.44 15.25 8.17
N MET A 255 2.34 14.33 7.82
CA MET A 255 3.74 14.65 7.53
C MET A 255 3.88 15.55 6.30
N ALA A 256 3.15 15.28 5.22
CA ALA A 256 3.14 16.13 4.01
C ALA A 256 2.62 17.55 4.30
N GLN A 257 1.77 17.70 5.31
CA GLN A 257 1.30 19.00 5.82
C GLN A 257 2.26 19.65 6.83
N GLY A 258 3.38 19.00 7.16
CA GLY A 258 4.35 19.48 8.13
C GLY A 258 3.95 19.25 9.60
N ASN A 259 2.85 18.54 9.87
CA ASN A 259 2.38 18.21 11.20
C ASN A 259 3.00 16.89 11.69
N LEU A 260 4.23 16.97 12.20
CA LEU A 260 4.98 15.79 12.65
C LEU A 260 4.41 15.17 13.93
N ASP A 261 3.78 15.97 14.80
CA ASP A 261 3.16 15.45 16.02
C ASP A 261 2.02 14.48 15.70
N ASP A 262 1.05 14.91 14.91
CA ASP A 262 -0.04 14.04 14.47
C ASP A 262 0.49 12.86 13.63
N ALA A 263 1.46 13.09 12.75
CA ALA A 263 2.07 12.03 11.95
C ALA A 263 2.63 10.90 12.83
N TYR A 264 3.32 11.25 13.90
CA TYR A 264 3.85 10.27 14.85
C TYR A 264 2.75 9.41 15.49
N TRP A 265 1.70 10.03 15.99
CA TRP A 265 0.63 9.30 16.67
C TRP A 265 -0.15 8.39 15.70
N TRP A 266 -0.38 8.85 14.47
CA TRP A 266 -0.95 8.01 13.41
C TRP A 266 -0.03 6.85 13.06
N ALA A 267 1.28 7.07 12.87
CA ALA A 267 2.24 6.01 12.55
C ALA A 267 2.36 5.00 13.69
N LYS A 268 2.36 5.46 14.94
CA LYS A 268 2.34 4.59 16.12
C LYS A 268 1.09 3.71 16.14
N ALA A 269 -0.09 4.28 15.92
CA ALA A 269 -1.33 3.51 15.81
C ALA A 269 -1.27 2.49 14.67
N ALA A 270 -0.71 2.86 13.51
CA ALA A 270 -0.52 1.95 12.39
C ALA A 270 0.35 0.74 12.76
N THR A 271 1.51 0.96 13.37
CA THR A 271 2.42 -0.13 13.79
C THR A 271 1.84 -1.01 14.89
N GLN A 272 0.94 -0.48 15.72
CA GLN A 272 0.23 -1.21 16.77
C GLN A 272 -0.95 -2.02 16.23
N SER A 273 -1.59 -1.57 15.14
CA SER A 273 -2.73 -2.24 14.53
C SER A 273 -2.33 -3.53 13.82
N SER A 274 -1.23 -3.53 13.08
CA SER A 274 -0.69 -4.75 12.46
C SER A 274 0.83 -4.78 12.48
N VAL A 275 1.38 -5.76 13.18
CA VAL A 275 2.83 -5.98 13.24
C VAL A 275 3.42 -6.49 11.93
N SER A 276 2.58 -7.01 11.04
CA SER A 276 2.99 -7.54 9.73
C SER A 276 3.11 -6.43 8.66
N PHE A 277 2.47 -5.29 8.85
CA PHE A 277 2.51 -4.20 7.87
C PHE A 277 3.77 -3.34 8.08
N LEU A 278 4.89 -3.81 7.55
CA LEU A 278 6.22 -3.19 7.75
C LEU A 278 6.34 -1.78 7.17
N ALA A 279 5.49 -1.41 6.22
CA ALA A 279 5.43 -0.06 5.69
C ALA A 279 5.14 1.00 6.77
N ALA A 280 4.30 0.67 7.77
CA ALA A 280 4.02 1.58 8.89
C ALA A 280 5.26 1.86 9.74
N TYR A 281 6.12 0.85 9.93
CA TYR A 281 7.39 1.04 10.63
C TYR A 281 8.32 1.93 9.80
N ASN A 282 8.40 1.72 8.49
CA ASN A 282 9.18 2.60 7.63
C ASN A 282 8.72 4.06 7.74
N THR A 283 7.41 4.31 7.70
CA THR A 283 6.83 5.66 7.90
C THR A 283 7.21 6.25 9.26
N LEU A 284 7.13 5.47 10.35
CA LEU A 284 7.56 5.89 11.68
C LEU A 284 9.03 6.30 11.70
N GLY A 285 9.91 5.52 11.08
CA GLY A 285 11.34 5.85 10.95
C GLY A 285 11.59 7.15 10.18
N VAL A 286 10.83 7.39 9.12
CA VAL A 286 10.89 8.63 8.34
C VAL A 286 10.45 9.84 9.18
N ILE A 287 9.40 9.70 9.99
CA ILE A 287 8.94 10.76 10.90
C ILE A 287 10.05 11.13 11.89
N TYR A 288 10.75 10.14 12.46
CA TYR A 288 11.91 10.41 13.32
C TYR A 288 13.05 11.11 12.56
N LEU A 289 13.31 10.78 11.30
CA LEU A 289 14.30 11.53 10.48
C LEU A 289 13.90 12.98 10.31
N HIS A 290 12.64 13.26 10.01
CA HIS A 290 12.14 14.65 9.93
C HIS A 290 12.21 15.38 11.28
N HIS A 291 11.97 14.66 12.38
CA HIS A 291 12.15 15.17 13.74
C HIS A 291 13.63 15.33 14.15
N LYS A 292 14.58 14.92 13.29
CA LYS A 292 16.05 14.95 13.54
C LYS A 292 16.51 13.94 14.59
N ASP A 293 15.73 12.91 14.90
CA ASP A 293 16.14 11.80 15.77
C ASP A 293 16.59 10.59 14.92
N ALA A 294 17.82 10.68 14.43
CA ALA A 294 18.42 9.62 13.62
C ALA A 294 18.65 8.31 14.42
N VAL A 295 18.75 8.35 15.74
CA VAL A 295 18.93 7.17 16.58
C VAL A 295 17.65 6.33 16.62
N GLN A 296 16.50 6.97 16.83
CA GLN A 296 15.22 6.27 16.78
C GLN A 296 14.88 5.80 15.35
N ALA A 297 15.16 6.64 14.35
CA ALA A 297 14.97 6.27 12.95
C ALA A 297 15.72 4.99 12.58
N GLU A 298 17.01 4.90 12.89
CA GLU A 298 17.85 3.71 12.65
C GLU A 298 17.28 2.47 13.33
N ARG A 299 16.86 2.57 14.59
CA ARG A 299 16.23 1.43 15.30
C ARG A 299 14.99 0.90 14.59
N VAL A 300 14.17 1.82 14.09
CA VAL A 300 12.92 1.46 13.40
C VAL A 300 13.23 0.80 12.05
N PHE A 301 14.17 1.34 11.26
CA PHE A 301 14.57 0.74 9.99
C PHE A 301 15.26 -0.62 10.18
N ALA A 302 16.15 -0.75 11.17
CA ALA A 302 16.75 -2.02 11.52
C ALA A 302 15.68 -3.07 11.84
N ARG A 303 14.57 -2.67 12.51
CA ARG A 303 13.44 -3.58 12.78
C ARG A 303 12.74 -4.07 11.51
N VAL A 304 12.65 -3.23 10.48
CA VAL A 304 12.13 -3.64 9.16
C VAL A 304 13.10 -4.62 8.52
N LEU A 305 14.40 -4.30 8.51
CA LEU A 305 15.44 -5.11 7.85
C LEU A 305 15.74 -6.44 8.56
N GLU A 306 15.41 -6.58 9.86
CA GLU A 306 15.41 -7.88 10.55
C GLU A 306 14.40 -8.86 9.93
N ARG A 307 13.27 -8.38 9.40
CA ARG A 307 12.20 -9.20 8.83
C ARG A 307 12.31 -9.32 7.32
N GLU A 308 12.67 -8.24 6.66
CA GLU A 308 12.86 -8.14 5.20
C GLU A 308 14.25 -7.59 4.90
N PRO A 309 15.30 -8.41 4.91
CA PRO A 309 16.69 -7.97 4.74
C PRO A 309 17.00 -7.30 3.39
N GLU A 310 16.11 -7.45 2.41
CA GLU A 310 16.20 -6.85 1.06
C GLU A 310 15.15 -5.77 0.81
N ASN A 311 14.52 -5.24 1.86
CA ASN A 311 13.59 -4.13 1.74
C ASN A 311 14.34 -2.86 1.32
N THR A 312 14.32 -2.57 0.02
CA THR A 312 15.08 -1.46 -0.58
C THR A 312 14.68 -0.09 -0.04
N LEU A 313 13.39 0.05 0.36
CA LEU A 313 12.87 1.27 0.96
C LEU A 313 13.49 1.52 2.33
N ALA A 314 13.46 0.52 3.21
CA ALA A 314 14.07 0.61 4.53
C ALA A 314 15.59 0.79 4.44
N MET A 315 16.27 0.08 3.51
CA MET A 315 17.71 0.25 3.26
C MET A 315 18.04 1.68 2.85
N SER A 316 17.28 2.28 1.94
CA SER A 316 17.49 3.66 1.49
C SER A 316 17.35 4.65 2.64
N ASN A 317 16.32 4.49 3.47
CA ASN A 317 16.06 5.37 4.60
C ASN A 317 17.09 5.15 5.74
N GLU A 318 17.54 3.91 5.95
CA GLU A 318 18.61 3.62 6.91
C GLU A 318 19.93 4.28 6.51
N VAL A 319 20.26 4.34 5.22
CA VAL A 319 21.44 5.10 4.73
C VAL A 319 21.37 6.56 5.16
N VAL A 320 20.18 7.17 5.11
CA VAL A 320 19.97 8.57 5.58
C VAL A 320 20.23 8.68 7.08
N ALA A 321 19.65 7.77 7.87
CA ALA A 321 19.82 7.75 9.32
C ALA A 321 21.30 7.56 9.72
N LEU A 322 21.99 6.60 9.10
CA LEU A 322 23.41 6.31 9.36
C LEU A 322 24.32 7.49 9.01
N ASN A 323 24.07 8.18 7.90
CA ASN A 323 24.81 9.38 7.54
C ASN A 323 24.58 10.50 8.56
N ALA A 324 23.35 10.69 9.03
CA ALA A 324 23.04 11.68 10.08
C ALA A 324 23.72 11.34 11.42
N LEU A 325 23.97 10.05 11.70
CA LEU A 325 24.72 9.57 12.86
C LEU A 325 26.25 9.61 12.67
N GLY A 326 26.75 10.01 11.51
CA GLY A 326 28.17 9.99 11.17
C GLY A 326 28.73 8.60 10.89
N ARG A 327 27.88 7.56 10.82
CA ARG A 327 28.28 6.16 10.53
C ARG A 327 28.41 5.93 9.02
N THR A 328 29.28 6.71 8.39
CA THR A 328 29.44 6.74 6.92
C THR A 328 29.89 5.39 6.33
N SER A 329 30.70 4.62 7.06
CA SER A 329 31.14 3.29 6.61
C SER A 329 29.96 2.32 6.46
N ASP A 330 29.05 2.32 7.46
CA ASP A 330 27.89 1.44 7.47
C ASP A 330 26.90 1.87 6.36
N ALA A 331 26.70 3.18 6.21
CA ALA A 331 25.89 3.74 5.13
C ALA A 331 26.41 3.34 3.73
N GLN A 332 27.76 3.37 3.52
CA GLN A 332 28.36 2.95 2.27
C GLN A 332 28.16 1.45 1.99
N ALA A 333 28.26 0.60 3.03
CA ALA A 333 28.03 -0.83 2.89
C ALA A 333 26.58 -1.14 2.44
N ILE A 334 25.59 -0.47 3.05
CA ILE A 334 24.18 -0.62 2.65
C ILE A 334 23.96 -0.05 1.25
N THR A 335 24.54 1.11 0.91
CA THR A 335 24.44 1.71 -0.42
C THR A 335 25.00 0.77 -1.50
N ALA A 336 26.13 0.12 -1.24
CA ALA A 336 26.71 -0.83 -2.18
C ALA A 336 25.81 -2.05 -2.40
N ARG A 337 25.19 -2.56 -1.33
CA ARG A 337 24.23 -3.67 -1.41
C ARG A 337 22.96 -3.24 -2.16
N LEU A 338 22.42 -2.06 -1.86
CA LEU A 338 21.26 -1.50 -2.51
C LEU A 338 21.46 -1.34 -4.03
N ALA A 339 22.67 -0.88 -4.46
CA ALA A 339 23.01 -0.76 -5.87
C ALA A 339 23.06 -2.10 -6.61
N GLN A 340 23.30 -3.22 -5.90
CA GLN A 340 23.24 -4.56 -6.48
C GLN A 340 21.78 -5.05 -6.65
N ILE A 341 20.91 -4.76 -5.66
CA ILE A 341 19.51 -5.18 -5.66
C ILE A 341 18.71 -4.31 -6.63
N GLN A 342 18.93 -2.99 -6.60
CA GLN A 342 18.15 -2.00 -7.35
C GLN A 342 19.08 -0.96 -8.00
N PRO A 343 19.79 -1.31 -9.11
CA PRO A 343 20.76 -0.43 -9.75
C PRO A 343 20.17 0.86 -10.30
N ASN A 344 18.90 0.84 -10.65
CA ASN A 344 18.14 2.00 -11.14
C ASN A 344 16.92 2.20 -10.20
N PRO A 345 17.07 2.91 -9.06
CA PRO A 345 15.97 3.14 -8.14
C PRO A 345 14.82 3.92 -8.79
N PRO A 346 13.64 4.00 -8.17
CA PRO A 346 12.57 4.86 -8.63
C PRO A 346 13.05 6.28 -8.89
N PHE A 347 12.51 6.95 -9.90
CA PHE A 347 12.91 8.29 -10.35
C PHE A 347 14.37 8.44 -10.82
N TYR A 348 15.12 7.35 -11.01
CA TYR A 348 16.53 7.44 -11.44
C TYR A 348 16.68 8.21 -12.75
N TYR A 349 15.98 7.78 -13.81
CA TYR A 349 16.01 8.44 -15.11
C TYR A 349 15.30 9.79 -15.08
N PHE A 350 14.25 9.94 -14.27
CA PHE A 350 13.58 11.21 -14.05
C PHE A 350 14.56 12.27 -13.53
N ASN A 351 15.33 11.95 -12.50
CA ASN A 351 16.32 12.87 -11.92
C ASN A 351 17.43 13.24 -12.93
N LEU A 352 17.86 12.29 -13.78
CA LEU A 352 18.80 12.59 -14.87
C LEU A 352 18.18 13.53 -15.90
N GLY A 353 16.91 13.31 -16.25
CA GLY A 353 16.16 14.19 -17.14
C GLY A 353 16.00 15.62 -16.59
N VAL A 354 15.65 15.75 -15.31
CA VAL A 354 15.54 17.06 -14.63
C VAL A 354 16.88 17.80 -14.66
N LYS A 355 17.98 17.11 -14.37
CA LYS A 355 19.33 17.69 -14.46
C LYS A 355 19.63 18.19 -15.88
N ALA A 356 19.38 17.38 -16.90
CA ALA A 356 19.58 17.77 -18.30
C ALA A 356 18.71 18.99 -18.70
N MET A 357 17.45 19.05 -18.21
CA MET A 357 16.60 20.23 -18.40
C MET A 357 17.22 21.51 -17.81
N GLN A 358 17.82 21.43 -16.63
CA GLN A 358 18.50 22.56 -15.98
C GLN A 358 19.76 23.01 -16.75
N GLU A 359 20.46 22.06 -17.36
CA GLU A 359 21.64 22.30 -18.19
C GLU A 359 21.29 22.79 -19.63
N GLY A 360 19.98 22.77 -20.00
CA GLY A 360 19.49 23.14 -21.32
C GLY A 360 19.67 22.04 -22.38
N ASP A 361 20.11 20.84 -21.99
CA ASP A 361 20.21 19.68 -22.87
C ASP A 361 18.86 18.95 -22.97
N TYR A 362 17.96 19.55 -23.76
CA TYR A 362 16.59 19.04 -23.92
C TYR A 362 16.54 17.70 -24.64
N LYS A 363 17.56 17.34 -25.46
CA LYS A 363 17.62 16.03 -26.13
C LYS A 363 17.90 14.91 -25.12
N THR A 364 18.90 15.11 -24.26
CA THR A 364 19.19 14.17 -23.17
C THR A 364 18.00 14.10 -22.20
N ALA A 365 17.40 15.26 -21.83
CA ALA A 365 16.21 15.29 -20.98
C ALA A 365 15.05 14.43 -21.55
N LYS A 366 14.72 14.61 -22.83
CA LYS A 366 13.71 13.80 -23.51
C LYS A 366 14.04 12.31 -23.48
N MET A 367 15.29 11.94 -23.75
CA MET A 367 15.73 10.54 -23.71
C MET A 367 15.52 9.92 -22.30
N GLU A 368 15.93 10.61 -21.27
CA GLU A 368 15.85 10.10 -19.90
C GLU A 368 14.39 10.06 -19.39
N PHE A 369 13.58 11.08 -19.67
CA PHE A 369 12.15 11.05 -19.34
C PHE A 369 11.41 9.96 -20.12
N THR A 370 11.78 9.69 -21.38
CA THR A 370 11.20 8.57 -22.14
C THR A 370 11.51 7.23 -21.47
N ARG A 371 12.73 7.05 -20.93
CA ARG A 371 13.08 5.82 -20.18
C ARG A 371 12.21 5.67 -18.92
N GLU A 372 11.96 6.77 -18.19
CA GLU A 372 11.13 6.72 -17.00
C GLU A 372 9.65 6.48 -17.35
N VAL A 373 9.11 7.13 -18.38
CA VAL A 373 7.75 6.88 -18.89
C VAL A 373 7.57 5.42 -19.33
N ASN A 374 8.57 4.84 -20.01
CA ASN A 374 8.49 3.43 -20.42
C ASN A 374 8.50 2.46 -19.23
N ARG A 375 9.11 2.86 -18.10
CA ARG A 375 9.14 2.08 -16.87
C ARG A 375 7.86 2.26 -16.05
N ALA A 376 7.27 3.46 -16.07
CA ALA A 376 6.15 3.85 -15.23
C ALA A 376 5.19 4.78 -15.99
N SER A 377 4.52 4.21 -17.01
CA SER A 377 3.60 4.94 -17.91
C SER A 377 2.33 5.45 -17.22
N TYR A 378 2.05 5.02 -16.00
CA TYR A 378 0.95 5.51 -15.18
C TYR A 378 1.25 6.86 -14.51
N ASN A 379 2.52 7.29 -14.44
CA ASN A 379 2.89 8.49 -13.69
C ASN A 379 2.71 9.76 -14.51
N HIS A 380 1.72 10.57 -14.12
CA HIS A 380 1.37 11.81 -14.80
C HIS A 380 2.52 12.83 -14.84
N GLN A 381 3.37 12.87 -13.81
CA GLN A 381 4.49 13.82 -13.74
C GLN A 381 5.55 13.48 -14.79
N PHE A 382 5.81 12.20 -15.06
CA PHE A 382 6.80 11.79 -16.06
C PHE A 382 6.36 12.22 -17.46
N HIS A 383 5.08 12.03 -17.80
CA HIS A 383 4.49 12.52 -19.04
C HIS A 383 4.54 14.03 -19.14
N PHE A 384 4.25 14.74 -18.06
CA PHE A 384 4.34 16.21 -18.05
C PHE A 384 5.76 16.72 -18.33
N TRP A 385 6.77 16.14 -17.66
CA TRP A 385 8.16 16.55 -17.88
C TRP A 385 8.68 16.16 -19.27
N LEU A 386 8.26 15.02 -19.79
CA LEU A 386 8.54 14.63 -21.18
C LEU A 386 7.91 15.63 -22.14
N ALA A 387 6.63 16.01 -21.93
CA ALA A 387 5.99 17.05 -22.74
C ALA A 387 6.72 18.39 -22.69
N LEU A 388 7.29 18.76 -21.53
CA LEU A 388 8.08 19.98 -21.41
C LEU A 388 9.39 19.92 -22.21
N ALA A 389 10.07 18.76 -22.23
CA ALA A 389 11.26 18.55 -23.05
C ALA A 389 10.92 18.60 -24.55
N ASP A 390 9.84 17.94 -24.99
CA ASP A 390 9.33 17.97 -26.37
C ASP A 390 8.98 19.41 -26.79
N TYR A 391 8.31 20.17 -25.91
CA TYR A 391 8.00 21.59 -26.15
C TYR A 391 9.27 22.44 -26.39
N ARG A 392 10.30 22.23 -25.57
CA ARG A 392 11.61 22.93 -25.71
C ARG A 392 12.34 22.56 -27.00
N LEU A 393 12.09 21.38 -27.56
CA LEU A 393 12.62 20.91 -28.84
C LEU A 393 11.77 21.36 -30.03
N GLY A 394 10.60 21.97 -29.81
CA GLY A 394 9.65 22.36 -30.86
C GLY A 394 8.76 21.23 -31.38
N GLU A 395 8.76 20.07 -30.73
CA GLU A 395 8.02 18.88 -31.11
C GLU A 395 6.56 18.96 -30.60
N MET A 396 5.73 19.78 -31.23
CA MET A 396 4.43 20.16 -30.71
C MET A 396 3.42 19.02 -30.68
N ASP A 397 3.48 18.08 -31.62
CA ASP A 397 2.57 16.92 -31.63
C ASP A 397 2.86 15.98 -30.47
N GLU A 398 4.14 15.70 -30.19
CA GLU A 398 4.58 14.93 -29.05
C GLU A 398 4.19 15.61 -27.74
N THR A 399 4.42 16.92 -27.65
CA THR A 399 4.00 17.73 -26.48
C THR A 399 2.52 17.56 -26.19
N ARG A 400 1.64 17.63 -27.20
CA ARG A 400 0.19 17.42 -27.01
C ARG A 400 -0.12 16.00 -26.55
N ARG A 401 0.52 15.00 -27.17
CA ARG A 401 0.31 13.59 -26.81
C ARG A 401 0.69 13.32 -25.36
N GLN A 402 1.87 13.77 -24.94
CA GLN A 402 2.36 13.55 -23.58
C GLN A 402 1.52 14.32 -22.53
N LEU A 403 1.06 15.54 -22.83
CA LEU A 403 0.13 16.26 -21.96
C LEU A 403 -1.23 15.59 -21.84
N THR A 404 -1.70 14.92 -22.91
CA THR A 404 -2.94 14.13 -22.85
C THR A 404 -2.78 12.93 -21.91
N TYR A 405 -1.66 12.21 -22.00
CA TYR A 405 -1.36 11.13 -21.07
C TYR A 405 -1.20 11.63 -19.61
N ALA A 406 -0.56 12.80 -19.40
CA ALA A 406 -0.48 13.40 -18.09
C ALA A 406 -1.88 13.73 -17.52
N MET A 407 -2.80 14.20 -18.35
CA MET A 407 -4.18 14.49 -17.98
C MET A 407 -4.96 13.20 -17.65
N GLU A 408 -4.83 12.17 -18.47
CA GLU A 408 -5.52 10.89 -18.31
C GLU A 408 -5.07 10.13 -17.06
N ASN A 409 -3.80 10.32 -16.64
CA ASN A 409 -3.21 9.70 -15.46
C ASN A 409 -3.15 10.64 -14.24
N SER A 410 -3.92 11.73 -14.24
CA SER A 410 -3.89 12.68 -13.12
C SER A 410 -4.54 12.10 -11.85
N PRO A 411 -3.95 12.34 -10.67
CA PRO A 411 -4.39 11.74 -9.42
C PRO A 411 -5.68 12.36 -8.84
N ASN A 412 -6.09 13.52 -9.35
CA ASN A 412 -7.31 14.23 -8.93
C ASN A 412 -7.77 15.24 -9.99
N ASP A 413 -8.99 15.79 -9.78
CA ASP A 413 -9.60 16.75 -10.70
C ASP A 413 -8.77 18.03 -10.86
N GLN A 414 -8.09 18.51 -9.81
CA GLN A 414 -7.27 19.72 -9.86
C GLN A 414 -6.08 19.55 -10.84
N GLN A 415 -5.40 18.42 -10.79
CA GLN A 415 -4.29 18.13 -11.72
C GLN A 415 -4.80 17.89 -13.14
N HIS A 416 -5.94 17.20 -13.28
CA HIS A 416 -6.61 17.01 -14.55
C HIS A 416 -6.90 18.36 -15.23
N ASP A 417 -7.52 19.30 -14.53
CA ASP A 417 -7.87 20.62 -15.06
C ASP A 417 -6.65 21.46 -15.39
N LEU A 418 -5.56 21.33 -14.61
CA LEU A 418 -4.29 21.97 -14.91
C LEU A 418 -3.73 21.53 -16.26
N TYR A 419 -3.72 20.23 -16.55
CA TYR A 419 -3.23 19.70 -17.83
C TYR A 419 -4.18 20.04 -18.98
N ALA A 420 -5.49 20.00 -18.76
CA ALA A 420 -6.49 20.43 -19.72
C ALA A 420 -6.30 21.89 -20.14
N ALA A 421 -6.03 22.78 -19.18
CA ALA A 421 -5.75 24.19 -19.44
C ALA A 421 -4.47 24.38 -20.28
N LYS A 422 -3.40 23.60 -19.99
CA LYS A 422 -2.16 23.64 -20.77
C LYS A 422 -2.38 23.17 -22.22
N LEU A 423 -3.16 22.11 -22.43
CA LEU A 423 -3.55 21.63 -23.76
C LEU A 423 -4.35 22.67 -24.54
N SER A 424 -5.28 23.35 -23.88
CA SER A 424 -6.07 24.43 -24.49
C SER A 424 -5.19 25.61 -24.92
N ALA A 425 -4.23 26.01 -24.08
CA ALA A 425 -3.28 27.09 -24.40
C ALA A 425 -2.39 26.77 -25.61
N LEU A 426 -1.96 25.49 -25.74
CA LEU A 426 -1.19 25.04 -26.91
C LEU A 426 -2.02 25.08 -28.21
N ARG A 427 -3.30 24.73 -28.15
CA ARG A 427 -4.22 24.81 -29.32
C ARG A 427 -4.41 26.25 -29.78
N GLN A 428 -4.59 27.19 -28.84
CA GLN A 428 -4.76 28.62 -29.16
C GLN A 428 -3.49 29.22 -29.79
N LYS A 429 -2.29 28.85 -29.31
CA LYS A 429 -1.04 29.30 -29.93
C LYS A 429 -0.87 28.84 -31.36
N HIS A 430 -1.29 27.62 -31.68
CA HIS A 430 -1.24 27.08 -33.04
C HIS A 430 -2.21 27.82 -33.99
N LEU A 431 -3.44 28.08 -33.51
CA LEU A 431 -4.44 28.83 -34.27
C LEU A 431 -4.09 30.29 -34.55
N ASN A 432 -3.20 30.89 -33.74
CA ASN A 432 -2.73 32.27 -33.90
C ASN A 432 -1.42 32.37 -34.69
N ALA A 433 -0.81 31.26 -35.06
CA ALA A 433 0.45 31.17 -35.79
C ALA A 433 0.24 30.84 -37.29
N ASP A 434 -0.95 30.38 -37.67
CA ASP A 434 -1.45 30.20 -39.01
C ASP A 434 -2.26 31.42 -39.48
#